data_48cfa62cefd1644f14f334fe84138a34
#
_entry.id   48cfa62cefd1644f14f334fe84138a34
#
_cell.length_a   1.000
_cell.length_b   1.000
_cell.length_c   1.000
_cell.angle_alpha   90.00
_cell.angle_beta   90.00
_cell.angle_gamma   90.00
#
_symmetry.space_group_name_H-M   'P 1'
#
loop_
_entity.id
_entity.type
_entity.pdbx_description
1 polymer ?
#
loop_
_entity_poly.entity_id
_entity_poly.type
_entity_poly.pdbx_seq_one_letter_code
_entity_poly.pdbx_strand_id
1 'polypeptide(L)'
;MGTPRLASVRLAGCDGGPLRVDVRSGARPGDRRPAIVICHGFKGFKDWGFFPLAADRLALAGFTAVSFNFSGSGVGEDGQTFDELERWGRQTVTGDLADLAKVLDYVAAEGAAWIGLLGHSRGGGTAVIEAARDGRVRALVTWAAVCRYLWWSEDEIERWRRDGRLDVVNLRTGEVLPVFRNLLDDLEANEKGPLSILDAAARVAVPWLIVHGSDDESVPTAEGRTLLEASRSGTGRAELMLVEGTGHTFGARHPWAGSTPELDRVLSRTVEVFSAALG
;
A
#
# COMPACT_ATOMS: atom_id res chain seq x y z
N MET A 1 14.24 22.57 10.11
CA MET A 1 13.57 22.25 8.86
C MET A 1 12.09 22.56 9.04
N GLY A 2 11.43 23.25 8.07
CA GLY A 2 10.01 23.59 8.19
C GLY A 2 9.12 22.37 8.02
N THR A 3 7.88 22.45 8.52
CA THR A 3 6.87 21.42 8.31
C THR A 3 6.55 21.32 6.81
N PRO A 4 6.44 20.11 6.21
CA PRO A 4 6.01 19.94 4.82
C PRO A 4 4.64 20.59 4.58
N ARG A 5 4.47 21.20 3.41
CA ARG A 5 3.16 21.71 3.00
C ARG A 5 2.26 20.52 2.67
N LEU A 6 1.06 20.52 3.22
CA LEU A 6 -0.01 19.56 2.91
C LEU A 6 -1.02 20.22 1.98
N ALA A 7 -1.37 19.52 0.90
CA ALA A 7 -2.51 19.83 0.03
C ALA A 7 -3.36 18.57 -0.14
N SER A 8 -4.68 18.72 -0.06
CA SER A 8 -5.61 17.63 -0.29
C SER A 8 -6.34 17.84 -1.61
N VAL A 9 -6.43 16.77 -2.42
CA VAL A 9 -7.14 16.78 -3.71
C VAL A 9 -8.09 15.60 -3.78
N ARG A 10 -9.06 15.68 -4.68
CA ARG A 10 -10.01 14.58 -4.97
C ARG A 10 -9.91 14.21 -6.43
N LEU A 11 -9.64 12.93 -6.71
CA LEU A 11 -9.68 12.35 -8.04
C LEU A 11 -10.93 11.50 -8.18
N ALA A 12 -11.30 11.16 -9.41
CA ALA A 12 -12.39 10.21 -9.66
C ALA A 12 -11.89 8.78 -9.46
N GLY A 13 -12.43 8.05 -8.49
CA GLY A 13 -12.11 6.65 -8.21
C GLY A 13 -12.63 5.69 -9.30
N CYS A 14 -12.25 4.42 -9.19
CA CYS A 14 -12.70 3.38 -10.13
C CYS A 14 -14.20 3.11 -10.03
N ASP A 15 -14.81 3.38 -8.88
CA ASP A 15 -16.25 3.26 -8.60
C ASP A 15 -17.05 4.51 -8.93
N GLY A 16 -16.40 5.56 -9.48
CA GLY A 16 -16.99 6.87 -9.76
C GLY A 16 -17.07 7.80 -8.54
N GLY A 17 -16.78 7.31 -7.34
CA GLY A 17 -16.68 8.13 -6.14
C GLY A 17 -15.32 8.83 -5.99
N PRO A 18 -15.14 9.64 -4.94
CA PRO A 18 -13.90 10.37 -4.72
C PRO A 18 -12.78 9.47 -4.22
N LEU A 19 -11.59 9.58 -4.83
CA LEU A 19 -10.32 9.22 -4.21
C LEU A 19 -9.82 10.42 -3.41
N ARG A 20 -9.66 10.26 -2.12
CA ARG A 20 -9.13 11.29 -1.20
C ARG A 20 -7.61 11.17 -1.18
N VAL A 21 -6.93 12.18 -1.72
CA VAL A 21 -5.47 12.17 -1.92
C VAL A 21 -4.85 13.33 -1.14
N ASP A 22 -3.81 13.06 -0.38
CA ASP A 22 -2.98 14.04 0.30
C ASP A 22 -1.60 14.10 -0.35
N VAL A 23 -1.17 15.31 -0.65
CA VAL A 23 0.16 15.61 -1.22
C VAL A 23 0.96 16.39 -0.21
N ARG A 24 2.08 15.84 0.24
CA ARG A 24 3.03 16.50 1.14
C ARG A 24 4.32 16.80 0.41
N SER A 25 4.76 18.05 0.48
CA SER A 25 6.01 18.48 -0.16
C SER A 25 6.70 19.57 0.62
N GLY A 26 8.03 19.47 0.75
CA GLY A 26 8.90 20.57 1.20
C GLY A 26 9.36 21.47 0.05
N ALA A 27 8.92 21.22 -1.17
CA ALA A 27 9.34 21.91 -2.38
C ALA A 27 8.60 23.23 -2.62
N ARG A 28 9.20 24.09 -3.45
CA ARG A 28 8.51 25.24 -4.03
C ARG A 28 7.62 24.78 -5.19
N PRO A 29 6.51 25.48 -5.46
CA PRO A 29 5.72 25.21 -6.67
C PRO A 29 6.60 25.28 -7.93
N GLY A 30 6.46 24.26 -8.80
CA GLY A 30 7.24 24.19 -10.05
C GLY A 30 8.53 23.37 -9.98
N ASP A 31 9.01 22.98 -8.80
CA ASP A 31 10.15 22.07 -8.68
C ASP A 31 9.76 20.67 -9.16
N ARG A 32 10.47 20.16 -10.18
CA ARG A 32 10.29 18.76 -10.65
C ARG A 32 10.98 17.82 -9.68
N ARG A 33 10.20 17.15 -8.84
CA ARG A 33 10.70 16.19 -7.85
C ARG A 33 10.11 14.82 -8.08
N PRO A 34 10.80 13.76 -7.66
CA PRO A 34 10.19 12.44 -7.63
C PRO A 34 8.99 12.42 -6.69
N ALA A 35 7.96 11.66 -7.06
CA ALA A 35 6.80 11.41 -6.22
C ALA A 35 6.88 10.01 -5.63
N ILE A 36 6.62 9.88 -4.32
CA ILE A 36 6.47 8.59 -3.66
C ILE A 36 5.00 8.41 -3.32
N VAL A 37 4.36 7.44 -3.97
CA VAL A 37 2.95 7.10 -3.75
C VAL A 37 2.84 6.00 -2.71
N ILE A 38 2.01 6.23 -1.67
CA ILE A 38 1.87 5.35 -0.50
C ILE A 38 0.54 4.62 -0.58
N CYS A 39 0.58 3.28 -0.61
CA CYS A 39 -0.55 2.38 -0.72
C CYS A 39 -0.83 1.71 0.64
N HIS A 40 -2.00 1.96 1.23
CA HIS A 40 -2.42 1.32 2.48
C HIS A 40 -2.91 -0.12 2.27
N GLY A 41 -2.96 -0.90 3.37
CA GLY A 41 -3.43 -2.28 3.36
C GLY A 41 -4.94 -2.43 3.55
N PHE A 42 -5.38 -3.70 3.67
CA PHE A 42 -6.76 -4.08 4.02
C PHE A 42 -7.11 -3.57 5.43
N LYS A 43 -8.26 -2.95 5.60
CA LYS A 43 -8.68 -2.23 6.81
C LYS A 43 -7.75 -1.05 7.19
N GLY A 44 -6.93 -0.61 6.24
CA GLY A 44 -6.10 0.58 6.36
C GLY A 44 -6.73 1.78 5.66
N PHE A 45 -6.14 2.95 5.86
CA PHE A 45 -6.44 4.19 5.18
C PHE A 45 -5.23 5.13 5.26
N LYS A 46 -5.21 6.19 4.44
CA LYS A 46 -4.04 7.09 4.26
C LYS A 46 -3.54 7.76 5.56
N ASP A 47 -4.42 7.92 6.55
CA ASP A 47 -4.11 8.57 7.84
C ASP A 47 -3.93 7.56 8.99
N TRP A 48 -3.92 6.27 8.68
CA TRP A 48 -3.71 5.24 9.69
C TRP A 48 -2.30 5.29 10.28
N GLY A 49 -2.21 5.43 11.61
CA GLY A 49 -0.97 5.27 12.39
C GLY A 49 0.25 5.94 11.77
N PHE A 50 1.14 5.16 11.18
CA PHE A 50 2.44 5.61 10.69
C PHE A 50 2.42 6.30 9.32
N PHE A 51 1.34 6.20 8.52
CA PHE A 51 1.37 6.75 7.16
C PHE A 51 1.61 8.25 7.08
N PRO A 52 0.98 9.09 7.94
CA PRO A 52 1.30 10.52 7.95
C PRO A 52 2.78 10.80 8.27
N LEU A 53 3.37 10.08 9.24
CA LEU A 53 4.79 10.21 9.57
C LEU A 53 5.68 9.78 8.39
N ALA A 54 5.35 8.67 7.72
CA ALA A 54 6.08 8.21 6.55
C ALA A 54 6.06 9.24 5.42
N ALA A 55 4.89 9.83 5.14
CA ALA A 55 4.74 10.88 4.15
C ALA A 55 5.54 12.15 4.52
N ASP A 56 5.54 12.57 5.80
CA ASP A 56 6.33 13.71 6.27
C ASP A 56 7.83 13.44 6.15
N ARG A 57 8.32 12.26 6.53
CA ARG A 57 9.74 11.89 6.40
C ARG A 57 10.20 11.90 4.93
N LEU A 58 9.39 11.37 4.02
CA LEU A 58 9.68 11.42 2.58
C LEU A 58 9.67 12.85 2.05
N ALA A 59 8.70 13.67 2.45
CA ALA A 59 8.64 15.07 2.03
C ALA A 59 9.85 15.89 2.54
N LEU A 60 10.28 15.66 3.79
CA LEU A 60 11.49 16.27 4.37
C LEU A 60 12.77 15.79 3.68
N ALA A 61 12.79 14.57 3.17
CA ALA A 61 13.90 14.05 2.37
C ALA A 61 13.93 14.57 0.93
N GLY A 62 12.97 15.41 0.53
CA GLY A 62 12.96 16.09 -0.76
C GLY A 62 12.05 15.47 -1.82
N PHE A 63 11.25 14.49 -1.47
CA PHE A 63 10.24 13.90 -2.36
C PHE A 63 8.90 14.66 -2.29
N THR A 64 8.03 14.42 -3.27
CA THR A 64 6.61 14.68 -3.14
C THR A 64 5.95 13.40 -2.63
N ALA A 65 5.51 13.37 -1.37
CA ALA A 65 4.85 12.20 -0.82
C ALA A 65 3.33 12.29 -1.04
N VAL A 66 2.76 11.25 -1.64
CA VAL A 66 1.34 11.18 -2.01
C VAL A 66 0.70 9.98 -1.32
N SER A 67 -0.19 10.22 -0.37
CA SER A 67 -0.99 9.20 0.28
C SER A 67 -2.45 9.33 -0.13
N PHE A 68 -3.15 8.23 -0.30
CA PHE A 68 -4.54 8.24 -0.75
C PHE A 68 -5.34 7.09 -0.15
N ASN A 69 -6.66 7.23 -0.13
CA ASN A 69 -7.57 6.13 0.16
C ASN A 69 -8.01 5.48 -1.14
N PHE A 70 -7.85 4.15 -1.26
CA PHE A 70 -8.50 3.40 -2.34
C PHE A 70 -10.01 3.62 -2.27
N SER A 71 -10.70 3.57 -3.42
CA SER A 71 -12.17 3.72 -3.50
C SER A 71 -12.89 2.80 -2.51
N GLY A 72 -12.42 1.57 -2.41
CA GLY A 72 -12.96 0.56 -1.50
C GLY A 72 -12.47 0.66 -0.04
N SER A 73 -11.79 1.73 0.37
CA SER A 73 -11.31 1.86 1.78
C SER A 73 -12.46 1.93 2.78
N GLY A 74 -13.64 2.43 2.36
CA GLY A 74 -14.80 2.60 3.22
C GLY A 74 -14.69 3.71 4.25
N VAL A 75 -13.58 4.47 4.24
CA VAL A 75 -13.37 5.60 5.17
C VAL A 75 -13.93 6.87 4.56
N GLY A 76 -14.85 7.49 5.29
CA GLY A 76 -15.60 8.64 4.86
C GLY A 76 -14.88 9.98 4.99
N GLU A 77 -15.67 11.06 5.09
CA GLU A 77 -15.17 12.43 5.06
C GLU A 77 -14.32 12.81 6.28
N ASP A 78 -14.54 12.17 7.42
CA ASP A 78 -13.76 12.41 8.64
C ASP A 78 -12.33 11.86 8.56
N GLY A 79 -12.05 11.01 7.55
CA GLY A 79 -10.75 10.40 7.32
C GLY A 79 -10.36 9.32 8.33
N GLN A 80 -11.25 8.88 9.20
CA GLN A 80 -10.97 8.00 10.35
C GLN A 80 -11.96 6.84 10.50
N THR A 81 -13.22 7.05 10.14
CA THR A 81 -14.33 6.12 10.40
C THR A 81 -14.71 5.34 9.15
N PHE A 82 -14.96 4.03 9.30
CA PHE A 82 -15.50 3.18 8.23
C PHE A 82 -17.02 3.37 8.13
N ASP A 83 -17.48 4.53 7.65
CA ASP A 83 -18.89 4.89 7.52
C ASP A 83 -19.44 4.73 6.09
N GLU A 84 -18.57 4.49 5.09
CA GLU A 84 -18.94 4.17 3.71
C GLU A 84 -18.97 2.64 3.49
N LEU A 85 -19.74 1.89 4.31
CA LEU A 85 -19.72 0.42 4.36
C LEU A 85 -20.11 -0.26 3.03
N GLU A 86 -20.97 0.36 2.23
CA GLU A 86 -21.33 -0.16 0.90
C GLU A 86 -20.14 -0.09 -0.06
N ARG A 87 -19.36 0.99 -0.05
CA ARG A 87 -18.12 1.11 -0.83
C ARG A 87 -17.07 0.13 -0.35
N TRP A 88 -16.92 0.01 0.98
CA TRP A 88 -16.04 -0.99 1.58
C TRP A 88 -16.41 -2.40 1.13
N GLY A 89 -17.68 -2.76 1.20
CA GLY A 89 -18.17 -4.09 0.82
C GLY A 89 -17.90 -4.42 -0.65
N ARG A 90 -17.98 -3.42 -1.53
CA ARG A 90 -17.78 -3.55 -2.99
C ARG A 90 -16.33 -3.47 -3.44
N GLN A 91 -15.36 -3.37 -2.54
CA GLN A 91 -13.94 -3.30 -2.91
C GLN A 91 -13.50 -4.49 -3.77
N THR A 92 -12.54 -4.26 -4.66
CA THR A 92 -11.86 -5.30 -5.46
C THR A 92 -10.38 -4.96 -5.60
N VAL A 93 -9.53 -5.96 -5.83
CA VAL A 93 -8.10 -5.71 -6.07
C VAL A 93 -7.87 -5.10 -7.46
N THR A 94 -8.67 -5.53 -8.44
CA THR A 94 -8.67 -4.89 -9.77
C THR A 94 -9.03 -3.41 -9.66
N GLY A 95 -9.98 -3.04 -8.79
CA GLY A 95 -10.32 -1.65 -8.48
C GLY A 95 -9.18 -0.90 -7.81
N ASP A 96 -8.50 -1.50 -6.83
CA ASP A 96 -7.34 -0.89 -6.17
C ASP A 96 -6.23 -0.57 -7.19
N LEU A 97 -5.96 -1.48 -8.14
CA LEU A 97 -4.99 -1.24 -9.21
C LEU A 97 -5.42 -0.11 -10.16
N ALA A 98 -6.71 -0.03 -10.47
CA ALA A 98 -7.23 1.07 -11.30
C ALA A 98 -7.14 2.43 -10.59
N ASP A 99 -7.40 2.47 -9.29
CA ASP A 99 -7.24 3.67 -8.47
C ASP A 99 -5.77 4.08 -8.37
N LEU A 100 -4.86 3.13 -8.14
CA LEU A 100 -3.43 3.42 -8.11
C LEU A 100 -2.95 4.00 -9.43
N ALA A 101 -3.35 3.43 -10.57
CA ALA A 101 -3.00 3.95 -11.90
C ALA A 101 -3.45 5.42 -12.07
N LYS A 102 -4.66 5.79 -11.62
CA LYS A 102 -5.16 7.18 -11.65
C LYS A 102 -4.33 8.12 -10.79
N VAL A 103 -3.87 7.65 -9.62
CA VAL A 103 -2.97 8.44 -8.77
C VAL A 103 -1.61 8.61 -9.45
N LEU A 104 -1.07 7.57 -10.11
CA LEU A 104 0.17 7.68 -10.88
C LEU A 104 0.03 8.65 -12.07
N ASP A 105 -1.11 8.62 -12.76
CA ASP A 105 -1.41 9.58 -13.84
C ASP A 105 -1.46 11.02 -13.31
N TYR A 106 -2.10 11.24 -12.17
CA TYR A 106 -2.15 12.54 -11.51
C TYR A 106 -0.74 13.05 -11.16
N VAL A 107 0.08 12.27 -10.47
CA VAL A 107 1.43 12.73 -10.07
C VAL A 107 2.35 12.95 -11.28
N ALA A 108 2.18 12.18 -12.35
CA ALA A 108 2.90 12.40 -13.61
C ALA A 108 2.47 13.69 -14.28
N ALA A 109 1.16 14.00 -14.30
CA ALA A 109 0.61 15.26 -14.84
C ALA A 109 1.07 16.50 -14.03
N GLU A 110 1.23 16.34 -12.70
CA GLU A 110 1.82 17.37 -11.81
C GLU A 110 3.34 17.53 -12.01
N GLY A 111 3.95 16.79 -12.93
CA GLY A 111 5.35 16.93 -13.32
C GLY A 111 6.34 16.17 -12.45
N ALA A 112 5.93 15.07 -11.82
CA ALA A 112 6.87 14.20 -11.11
C ALA A 112 8.03 13.76 -12.03
N ALA A 113 9.26 13.87 -11.55
CA ALA A 113 10.45 13.48 -12.32
C ALA A 113 10.50 11.97 -12.58
N TRP A 114 10.08 11.19 -11.59
CA TRP A 114 9.84 9.75 -11.61
C TRP A 114 8.95 9.38 -10.42
N ILE A 115 8.46 8.14 -10.35
CA ILE A 115 7.57 7.67 -9.30
C ILE A 115 8.22 6.53 -8.53
N GLY A 116 8.14 6.58 -7.19
CA GLY A 116 8.39 5.45 -6.30
C GLY A 116 7.09 4.96 -5.68
N LEU A 117 7.03 3.68 -5.34
CA LEU A 117 5.90 3.10 -4.63
C LEU A 117 6.32 2.62 -3.23
N LEU A 118 5.55 2.98 -2.22
CA LEU A 118 5.60 2.43 -0.87
C LEU A 118 4.27 1.74 -0.58
N GLY A 119 4.27 0.41 -0.46
CA GLY A 119 3.05 -0.35 -0.16
C GLY A 119 3.13 -1.13 1.13
N HIS A 120 2.06 -1.11 1.95
CA HIS A 120 1.96 -1.87 3.17
C HIS A 120 0.92 -2.99 3.04
N SER A 121 1.26 -4.21 3.50
CA SER A 121 0.33 -5.34 3.58
C SER A 121 -0.30 -5.65 2.21
N ARG A 122 -1.65 -5.68 2.07
CA ARG A 122 -2.35 -5.81 0.79
C ARG A 122 -1.92 -4.73 -0.22
N GLY A 123 -1.74 -3.47 0.22
CA GLY A 123 -1.23 -2.39 -0.63
C GLY A 123 0.21 -2.62 -1.10
N GLY A 124 0.97 -3.44 -0.37
CA GLY A 124 2.28 -3.91 -0.80
C GLY A 124 2.19 -4.84 -2.01
N GLY A 125 1.27 -5.81 -1.99
CA GLY A 125 0.99 -6.67 -3.15
C GLY A 125 0.53 -5.86 -4.37
N THR A 126 -0.36 -4.87 -4.16
CA THR A 126 -0.82 -3.95 -5.21
C THR A 126 0.35 -3.14 -5.80
N ALA A 127 1.24 -2.63 -4.94
CA ALA A 127 2.43 -1.91 -5.38
C ALA A 127 3.43 -2.78 -6.16
N VAL A 128 3.58 -4.07 -5.80
CA VAL A 128 4.41 -5.03 -6.56
C VAL A 128 3.88 -5.22 -7.97
N ILE A 129 2.57 -5.44 -8.12
CA ILE A 129 1.95 -5.61 -9.45
C ILE A 129 2.13 -4.35 -10.29
N GLU A 130 1.89 -3.17 -9.70
CA GLU A 130 2.02 -1.91 -10.42
C GLU A 130 3.46 -1.62 -10.84
N ALA A 131 4.44 -1.84 -9.95
CA ALA A 131 5.86 -1.65 -10.26
C ALA A 131 6.38 -2.58 -11.38
N ALA A 132 5.75 -3.74 -11.56
CA ALA A 132 6.10 -4.68 -12.63
C ALA A 132 5.54 -4.30 -14.01
N ARG A 133 4.52 -3.42 -14.07
CA ARG A 133 3.81 -3.08 -15.32
C ARG A 133 3.92 -1.61 -15.73
N ASP A 134 4.13 -0.69 -14.79
CA ASP A 134 4.22 0.74 -15.07
C ASP A 134 5.69 1.22 -15.13
N GLY A 135 6.15 1.52 -16.31
CA GLY A 135 7.54 1.97 -16.56
C GLY A 135 7.89 3.33 -15.95
N ARG A 136 6.92 4.07 -15.40
CA ARG A 136 7.16 5.32 -14.65
C ARG A 136 7.70 5.04 -13.24
N VAL A 137 7.46 3.85 -12.71
CA VAL A 137 7.97 3.44 -11.40
C VAL A 137 9.47 3.16 -11.50
N ARG A 138 10.28 3.77 -10.63
CA ARG A 138 11.75 3.66 -10.61
C ARG A 138 12.30 3.04 -9.34
N ALA A 139 11.50 2.92 -8.29
CA ALA A 139 11.88 2.24 -7.04
C ALA A 139 10.62 1.74 -6.32
N LEU A 140 10.76 0.63 -5.61
CA LEU A 140 9.69 -0.01 -4.84
C LEU A 140 10.18 -0.29 -3.42
N VAL A 141 9.34 0.03 -2.44
CA VAL A 141 9.49 -0.40 -1.06
C VAL A 141 8.19 -1.06 -0.61
N THR A 142 8.27 -2.23 -0.01
CA THR A 142 7.10 -2.91 0.55
C THR A 142 7.31 -3.21 2.03
N TRP A 143 6.30 -2.91 2.84
CA TRP A 143 6.26 -3.16 4.27
C TRP A 143 5.25 -4.25 4.58
N ALA A 144 5.69 -5.36 5.19
CA ALA A 144 4.83 -6.48 5.58
C ALA A 144 3.85 -6.91 4.47
N ALA A 145 4.33 -6.94 3.21
CA ALA A 145 3.51 -7.17 2.04
C ALA A 145 3.05 -8.63 1.93
N VAL A 146 1.82 -8.80 1.44
CA VAL A 146 1.26 -10.11 1.08
C VAL A 146 1.87 -10.60 -0.24
N CYS A 147 2.05 -11.92 -0.38
CA CYS A 147 2.45 -12.56 -1.64
C CYS A 147 1.27 -13.18 -2.41
N ARG A 148 0.07 -13.14 -1.81
CA ARG A 148 -1.21 -13.57 -2.41
C ARG A 148 -2.35 -12.78 -1.79
N TYR A 149 -3.46 -12.66 -2.50
CA TYR A 149 -4.65 -11.95 -2.00
C TYR A 149 -5.67 -12.88 -1.35
N LEU A 150 -5.73 -14.14 -1.75
CA LEU A 150 -6.68 -15.12 -1.24
C LEU A 150 -6.05 -15.88 -0.06
N TRP A 151 -6.19 -15.36 1.16
CA TRP A 151 -5.63 -15.94 2.39
C TRP A 151 -6.68 -16.61 3.29
N TRP A 152 -7.97 -16.51 2.96
CA TRP A 152 -9.06 -17.13 3.73
C TRP A 152 -9.03 -18.63 3.58
N SER A 153 -9.51 -19.34 4.62
CA SER A 153 -9.66 -20.78 4.59
C SER A 153 -10.72 -21.23 3.57
N GLU A 154 -10.67 -22.49 3.14
CA GLU A 154 -11.65 -23.06 2.21
C GLU A 154 -13.08 -22.94 2.76
N ASP A 155 -13.28 -23.20 4.08
CA ASP A 155 -14.58 -23.07 4.74
C ASP A 155 -15.11 -21.62 4.73
N GLU A 156 -14.22 -20.63 4.90
CA GLU A 156 -14.61 -19.21 4.82
C GLU A 156 -14.97 -18.83 3.38
N ILE A 157 -14.21 -19.30 2.41
CA ILE A 157 -14.47 -19.07 0.98
C ILE A 157 -15.81 -19.72 0.57
N GLU A 158 -16.09 -20.94 1.02
CA GLU A 158 -17.37 -21.61 0.73
C GLU A 158 -18.56 -20.86 1.35
N ARG A 159 -18.42 -20.41 2.61
CA ARG A 159 -19.44 -19.57 3.25
C ARG A 159 -19.63 -18.28 2.49
N TRP A 160 -18.53 -17.58 2.14
CA TRP A 160 -18.59 -16.33 1.40
C TRP A 160 -19.28 -16.49 0.03
N ARG A 161 -18.97 -17.59 -0.66
CA ARG A 161 -19.60 -17.94 -1.96
C ARG A 161 -21.09 -18.22 -1.81
N ARG A 162 -21.49 -18.94 -0.76
CA ARG A 162 -22.89 -19.29 -0.48
C ARG A 162 -23.71 -18.07 -0.02
N ASP A 163 -23.15 -17.31 0.91
CA ASP A 163 -23.88 -16.23 1.61
C ASP A 163 -23.76 -14.89 0.88
N GLY A 164 -22.87 -14.79 -0.13
CA GLY A 164 -22.63 -13.58 -0.91
C GLY A 164 -21.87 -12.51 -0.16
N ARG A 165 -21.49 -12.78 1.09
CA ARG A 165 -20.88 -11.83 2.03
C ARG A 165 -20.02 -12.59 3.04
N LEU A 166 -18.86 -11.97 3.38
CA LEU A 166 -18.01 -12.34 4.49
C LEU A 166 -17.92 -11.14 5.47
N ASP A 167 -18.18 -11.37 6.73
CA ASP A 167 -18.04 -10.36 7.77
C ASP A 167 -16.65 -10.42 8.38
N VAL A 168 -15.90 -9.33 8.32
CA VAL A 168 -14.57 -9.20 8.92
C VAL A 168 -14.62 -8.26 10.11
N VAL A 169 -14.10 -8.70 11.25
CA VAL A 169 -14.04 -7.84 12.44
C VAL A 169 -12.83 -6.91 12.35
N ASN A 170 -13.05 -5.64 12.54
CA ASN A 170 -11.99 -4.68 12.81
C ASN A 170 -11.62 -4.82 14.30
N LEU A 171 -10.51 -5.54 14.58
CA LEU A 171 -10.11 -5.83 15.97
C LEU A 171 -9.79 -4.58 16.80
N ARG A 172 -9.54 -3.44 16.17
CA ARG A 172 -9.28 -2.17 16.84
C ARG A 172 -10.55 -1.52 17.39
N THR A 173 -11.64 -1.58 16.62
CA THR A 173 -12.90 -0.89 16.96
C THR A 173 -14.01 -1.84 17.37
N GLY A 174 -13.88 -3.13 17.10
CA GLY A 174 -14.94 -4.13 17.26
C GLY A 174 -15.99 -4.09 16.17
N GLU A 175 -15.87 -3.19 15.19
CA GLU A 175 -16.84 -3.06 14.08
C GLU A 175 -16.79 -4.27 13.17
N VAL A 176 -17.95 -4.68 12.68
CA VAL A 176 -18.10 -5.71 11.65
C VAL A 176 -18.17 -5.05 10.29
N LEU A 177 -17.19 -5.34 9.46
CA LEU A 177 -17.04 -4.79 8.11
C LEU A 177 -17.46 -5.86 7.08
N PRO A 178 -18.54 -5.66 6.32
CA PRO A 178 -18.99 -6.64 5.33
C PRO A 178 -18.10 -6.59 4.10
N VAL A 179 -17.64 -7.74 3.60
CA VAL A 179 -16.95 -7.87 2.30
C VAL A 179 -17.86 -8.65 1.38
N PHE A 180 -18.32 -8.05 0.30
CA PHE A 180 -19.27 -8.67 -0.61
C PHE A 180 -18.57 -9.63 -1.57
N ARG A 181 -19.36 -10.46 -2.23
CA ARG A 181 -18.88 -11.52 -3.10
C ARG A 181 -18.02 -11.03 -4.27
N ASN A 182 -18.21 -9.79 -4.72
CA ASN A 182 -17.46 -9.21 -5.83
C ASN A 182 -15.94 -9.23 -5.61
N LEU A 183 -15.45 -9.12 -4.35
CA LEU A 183 -14.02 -9.30 -4.09
C LEU A 183 -13.60 -10.76 -4.31
N LEU A 184 -14.38 -11.72 -3.85
CA LEU A 184 -14.09 -13.15 -4.08
C LEU A 184 -14.11 -13.47 -5.58
N ASP A 185 -15.11 -13.00 -6.30
CA ASP A 185 -15.25 -13.22 -7.75
C ASP A 185 -14.07 -12.60 -8.52
N ASP A 186 -13.59 -11.39 -8.11
CA ASP A 186 -12.40 -10.74 -8.67
C ASP A 186 -11.13 -11.58 -8.45
N LEU A 187 -10.93 -12.09 -7.22
CA LEU A 187 -9.76 -12.89 -6.88
C LEU A 187 -9.78 -14.25 -7.59
N GLU A 188 -10.92 -14.96 -7.59
CA GLU A 188 -11.05 -16.25 -8.27
C GLU A 188 -10.79 -16.16 -9.77
N ALA A 189 -11.19 -15.03 -10.39
CA ALA A 189 -10.98 -14.81 -11.81
C ALA A 189 -9.55 -14.40 -12.17
N ASN A 190 -8.85 -13.69 -11.29
CA ASN A 190 -7.67 -12.92 -11.66
C ASN A 190 -6.38 -13.27 -10.88
N GLU A 191 -6.44 -13.94 -9.70
CA GLU A 191 -5.27 -14.16 -8.85
C GLU A 191 -4.17 -15.01 -9.51
N LYS A 192 -4.56 -15.96 -10.38
CA LYS A 192 -3.62 -16.78 -11.19
C LYS A 192 -3.23 -16.11 -12.52
N GLY A 193 -3.46 -14.82 -12.66
CA GLY A 193 -3.24 -14.06 -13.88
C GLY A 193 -2.86 -12.60 -13.54
N PRO A 194 -3.69 -11.62 -13.93
CA PRO A 194 -3.36 -10.20 -13.74
C PRO A 194 -3.09 -9.77 -12.30
N LEU A 195 -3.61 -10.51 -11.31
CA LEU A 195 -3.42 -10.25 -9.88
C LEU A 195 -2.37 -11.17 -9.23
N SER A 196 -1.61 -11.96 -10.02
CA SER A 196 -0.52 -12.79 -9.50
C SER A 196 0.63 -11.91 -9.00
N ILE A 197 0.73 -11.76 -7.67
CA ILE A 197 1.80 -10.99 -7.04
C ILE A 197 3.16 -11.64 -7.30
N LEU A 198 3.24 -12.97 -7.28
CA LEU A 198 4.51 -13.68 -7.49
C LEU A 198 5.02 -13.57 -8.93
N ASP A 199 4.12 -13.65 -9.93
CA ASP A 199 4.49 -13.42 -11.32
C ASP A 199 4.94 -11.97 -11.54
N ALA A 200 4.30 -11.02 -10.87
CA ALA A 200 4.72 -9.62 -10.88
C ALA A 200 6.08 -9.45 -10.21
N ALA A 201 6.29 -10.04 -9.03
CA ALA A 201 7.54 -9.99 -8.27
C ALA A 201 8.75 -10.46 -9.10
N ALA A 202 8.58 -11.52 -9.91
CA ALA A 202 9.61 -11.99 -10.83
C ALA A 202 9.95 -10.96 -11.93
N ARG A 203 9.02 -10.07 -12.27
CA ARG A 203 9.19 -9.05 -13.33
C ARG A 203 9.57 -7.66 -12.81
N VAL A 204 9.53 -7.39 -11.50
CA VAL A 204 9.96 -6.10 -10.94
C VAL A 204 11.42 -5.85 -11.30
N ALA A 205 11.68 -4.89 -12.19
CA ALA A 205 13.02 -4.61 -12.72
C ALA A 205 13.70 -3.40 -12.04
N VAL A 206 13.03 -2.77 -11.09
CA VAL A 206 13.55 -1.61 -10.33
C VAL A 206 14.12 -2.05 -8.98
N PRO A 207 14.99 -1.25 -8.33
CA PRO A 207 15.40 -1.50 -6.95
C PRO A 207 14.18 -1.70 -6.05
N TRP A 208 14.18 -2.79 -5.27
CA TRP A 208 13.06 -3.15 -4.41
C TRP A 208 13.54 -3.54 -3.02
N LEU A 209 13.10 -2.82 -1.99
CA LEU A 209 13.28 -3.18 -0.59
C LEU A 209 12.00 -3.85 -0.06
N ILE A 210 12.12 -5.08 0.39
CA ILE A 210 11.09 -5.80 1.14
C ILE A 210 11.41 -5.65 2.63
N VAL A 211 10.52 -5.08 3.42
CA VAL A 211 10.65 -4.97 4.89
C VAL A 211 9.60 -5.82 5.55
N HIS A 212 9.99 -6.65 6.52
CA HIS A 212 9.04 -7.50 7.24
C HIS A 212 9.42 -7.60 8.72
N GLY A 213 8.44 -7.58 9.61
CA GLY A 213 8.64 -7.85 11.03
C GLY A 213 8.84 -9.35 11.28
N SER A 214 9.76 -9.74 12.17
CA SER A 214 10.00 -11.17 12.48
C SER A 214 8.79 -11.83 13.13
N ASP A 215 8.01 -11.07 13.89
CA ASP A 215 6.89 -11.55 14.72
C ASP A 215 5.53 -11.11 14.12
N ASP A 216 5.47 -10.97 12.79
CA ASP A 216 4.24 -10.59 12.09
C ASP A 216 3.24 -11.76 12.09
N GLU A 217 2.17 -11.61 12.89
CA GLU A 217 1.07 -12.57 13.00
C GLU A 217 -0.04 -12.34 11.97
N SER A 218 -0.06 -11.17 11.32
CA SER A 218 -1.10 -10.82 10.33
C SER A 218 -0.72 -11.29 8.93
N VAL A 219 0.54 -11.08 8.55
CA VAL A 219 1.14 -11.59 7.30
C VAL A 219 2.42 -12.32 7.69
N PRO A 220 2.45 -13.65 7.65
CA PRO A 220 3.62 -14.41 8.06
C PRO A 220 4.89 -13.96 7.35
N THR A 221 6.01 -13.86 8.09
CA THR A 221 7.33 -13.45 7.55
C THR A 221 7.76 -14.31 6.34
N ALA A 222 7.25 -15.53 6.24
CA ALA A 222 7.45 -16.41 5.09
C ALA A 222 6.98 -15.76 3.78
N GLU A 223 5.95 -14.90 3.78
CA GLU A 223 5.49 -14.22 2.56
C GLU A 223 6.53 -13.24 2.03
N GLY A 224 7.21 -12.48 2.90
CA GLY A 224 8.34 -11.63 2.51
C GLY A 224 9.51 -12.41 1.90
N ARG A 225 9.80 -13.61 2.42
CA ARG A 225 10.81 -14.52 1.84
C ARG A 225 10.36 -15.06 0.48
N THR A 226 9.09 -15.42 0.34
CA THR A 226 8.52 -15.88 -0.93
C THR A 226 8.58 -14.79 -2.00
N LEU A 227 8.31 -13.54 -1.66
CA LEU A 227 8.48 -12.39 -2.57
C LEU A 227 9.95 -12.22 -3.02
N LEU A 228 10.90 -12.36 -2.09
CA LEU A 228 12.32 -12.30 -2.41
C LEU A 228 12.73 -13.43 -3.37
N GLU A 229 12.28 -14.66 -3.11
CA GLU A 229 12.54 -15.82 -3.96
C GLU A 229 11.95 -15.65 -5.36
N ALA A 230 10.72 -15.14 -5.46
CA ALA A 230 10.08 -14.82 -6.74
C ALA A 230 10.88 -13.77 -7.51
N SER A 231 11.34 -12.70 -6.87
CA SER A 231 12.22 -11.72 -7.49
C SER A 231 13.53 -12.33 -7.98
N ARG A 232 14.16 -13.20 -7.18
CA ARG A 232 15.41 -13.88 -7.53
C ARG A 232 15.27 -14.82 -8.71
N SER A 233 14.11 -15.44 -8.90
CA SER A 233 13.82 -16.28 -10.05
C SER A 233 13.68 -15.52 -11.37
N GLY A 234 13.55 -14.20 -11.30
CA GLY A 234 13.41 -13.29 -12.42
C GLY A 234 14.52 -12.24 -12.46
N THR A 235 14.21 -11.00 -12.11
CA THR A 235 15.14 -9.86 -12.23
C THR A 235 16.19 -9.78 -11.13
N GLY A 236 15.93 -10.37 -9.96
CA GLY A 236 16.85 -10.37 -8.80
C GLY A 236 17.08 -8.99 -8.16
N ARG A 237 16.15 -8.05 -8.31
CA ARG A 237 16.30 -6.66 -7.85
C ARG A 237 15.84 -6.42 -6.42
N ALA A 238 15.27 -7.43 -5.74
CA ALA A 238 14.79 -7.30 -4.37
C ALA A 238 15.88 -7.61 -3.34
N GLU A 239 15.83 -6.88 -2.23
CA GLU A 239 16.51 -7.21 -0.97
C GLU A 239 15.49 -7.31 0.16
N LEU A 240 15.75 -8.18 1.15
CA LEU A 240 14.87 -8.38 2.30
C LEU A 240 15.55 -7.83 3.57
N MET A 241 14.84 -6.95 4.27
CA MET A 241 15.17 -6.46 5.60
C MET A 241 14.19 -7.05 6.59
N LEU A 242 14.65 -7.92 7.47
CA LEU A 242 13.88 -8.38 8.63
C LEU A 242 14.09 -7.42 9.80
N VAL A 243 12.99 -7.08 10.47
CA VAL A 243 12.98 -6.23 11.66
C VAL A 243 12.62 -7.09 12.86
N GLU A 244 13.64 -7.46 13.62
CA GLU A 244 13.52 -8.40 14.74
C GLU A 244 12.64 -7.85 15.87
N GLY A 245 11.85 -8.73 16.49
CA GLY A 245 11.02 -8.44 17.66
C GLY A 245 9.83 -7.54 17.39
N THR A 246 9.38 -7.43 16.14
CA THR A 246 8.24 -6.58 15.81
C THR A 246 7.28 -7.25 14.82
N GLY A 247 6.01 -6.85 14.90
CA GLY A 247 4.92 -7.41 14.08
C GLY A 247 4.58 -6.54 12.87
N HIS A 248 3.35 -6.67 12.41
CA HIS A 248 2.80 -6.15 11.15
C HIS A 248 2.97 -4.64 10.93
N THR A 249 3.00 -3.86 11.99
CA THR A 249 3.04 -2.39 11.94
C THR A 249 4.30 -1.81 12.57
N PHE A 250 5.33 -2.63 12.79
CA PHE A 250 6.59 -2.22 13.40
C PHE A 250 6.40 -1.52 14.76
N GLY A 251 5.41 -1.99 15.54
CA GLY A 251 5.04 -1.43 16.84
C GLY A 251 4.15 -0.20 16.80
N ALA A 252 3.86 0.34 15.62
CA ALA A 252 2.95 1.49 15.48
C ALA A 252 1.50 1.12 15.80
N ARG A 253 0.75 2.10 16.32
CA ARG A 253 -0.65 1.95 16.70
C ARG A 253 -1.51 3.04 16.04
N HIS A 254 -2.80 2.79 15.99
CA HIS A 254 -3.80 3.79 15.64
C HIS A 254 -4.91 3.80 16.71
N PRO A 255 -5.31 4.96 17.26
CA PRO A 255 -4.77 6.32 16.98
C PRO A 255 -3.26 6.43 17.22
N TRP A 256 -2.63 7.37 16.50
CA TRP A 256 -1.18 7.55 16.55
C TRP A 256 -0.68 7.82 17.97
N ALA A 257 0.26 7.00 18.44
CA ALA A 257 0.80 7.06 19.80
C ALA A 257 2.32 7.34 19.85
N GLY A 258 2.89 7.77 18.72
CA GLY A 258 4.33 8.00 18.58
C GLY A 258 5.05 6.91 17.78
N SER A 259 6.28 7.19 17.35
CA SER A 259 7.13 6.26 16.65
C SER A 259 7.79 5.26 17.60
N THR A 260 8.22 4.13 17.05
CA THR A 260 9.07 3.16 17.74
C THR A 260 10.47 3.15 17.11
N PRO A 261 11.51 2.68 17.81
CA PRO A 261 12.85 2.55 17.23
C PRO A 261 12.86 1.68 15.97
N GLU A 262 12.02 0.63 15.94
CA GLU A 262 11.86 -0.28 14.80
C GLU A 262 11.27 0.45 13.60
N LEU A 263 10.18 1.20 13.81
CA LEU A 263 9.57 2.01 12.75
C LEU A 263 10.52 3.10 12.25
N ASP A 264 11.25 3.78 13.13
CA ASP A 264 12.23 4.80 12.72
C ASP A 264 13.34 4.20 11.86
N ARG A 265 13.80 2.98 12.16
CA ARG A 265 14.77 2.24 11.34
C ARG A 265 14.19 1.89 9.96
N VAL A 266 12.94 1.42 9.92
CA VAL A 266 12.23 1.12 8.67
C VAL A 266 12.07 2.38 7.82
N LEU A 267 11.66 3.49 8.40
CA LEU A 267 11.51 4.77 7.73
C LEU A 267 12.83 5.28 7.17
N SER A 268 13.91 5.21 7.96
CA SER A 268 15.25 5.63 7.53
C SER A 268 15.72 4.81 6.32
N ARG A 269 15.58 3.47 6.39
CA ARG A 269 15.96 2.61 5.27
C ARG A 269 15.11 2.84 4.02
N THR A 270 13.81 3.11 4.20
CA THR A 270 12.90 3.48 3.10
C THR A 270 13.36 4.74 2.39
N VAL A 271 13.69 5.80 3.15
CA VAL A 271 14.21 7.05 2.59
C VAL A 271 15.53 6.83 1.86
N GLU A 272 16.46 6.03 2.41
CA GLU A 272 17.74 5.70 1.76
C GLU A 272 17.54 5.04 0.39
N VAL A 273 16.65 4.04 0.29
CA VAL A 273 16.39 3.34 -0.97
C VAL A 273 15.83 4.28 -2.03
N PHE A 274 14.85 5.12 -1.69
CA PHE A 274 14.34 6.11 -2.63
C PHE A 274 15.38 7.17 -2.98
N SER A 275 16.22 7.59 -2.03
CA SER A 275 17.29 8.55 -2.28
C SER A 275 18.38 7.98 -3.19
N ALA A 276 18.71 6.71 -3.08
CA ALA A 276 19.65 6.04 -3.98
C ALA A 276 19.15 5.98 -5.44
N ALA A 277 17.83 6.02 -5.66
CA ALA A 277 17.24 6.06 -6.99
C ALA A 277 17.25 7.47 -7.63
N LEU A 278 17.74 8.52 -6.92
CA LEU A 278 17.92 9.86 -7.47
C LEU A 278 19.16 9.99 -8.37
N GLY A 279 20.13 9.12 -8.21
CA GLY A 279 21.39 9.09 -8.98
C GLY A 279 21.30 8.14 -10.11
#